data_c8f2374f7c26d14618b6d4e32b3f84e9
#
_entry.id   c8f2374f7c26d14618b6d4e32b3f84e9
#
_cell.length_a   1.000
_cell.length_b   1.000
_cell.length_c   1.000
_cell.angle_alpha   90.00
_cell.angle_beta   90.00
_cell.angle_gamma   90.00
#
_symmetry.space_group_name_H-M   'P 1'
#
loop_
_entity.id
_entity.type
_entity.pdbx_description
1 polymer ?
#
loop_
_entity_poly.entity_id
_entity_poly.type
_entity_poly.pdbx_seq_one_letter_code
_entity_poly.pdbx_strand_id
1 'polypeptide(L)'
;YIGAPLYGARSNATNSVEDIAELVKYAHLYNAQVFVVINTILYDNELEPCRQLIWKLYDIGVDALIIQDMAIMEMELPPIVLHASTQTNNRDADKIKFLADAGIKRVVLARELNLHQIKEINEASDVELEFFVTGALCVSFSGNCYMSVANGERSANRGSCAQNCRLPYNLIDGNGDTLIKNSHLLSIKDFDVSNQIPNLVEAGIVSFKIEGRLKDIVYVKNNVSYLRQKLD
;
A
#
# COMPACT_ATOMS: atom_id res chain seq x y z
N TYR A 1 -0.28 -8.76 -5.26
CA TYR A 1 -1.30 -7.86 -4.68
C TYR A 1 -2.36 -7.55 -5.70
N ILE A 2 -3.63 -7.69 -5.34
CA ILE A 2 -4.79 -7.39 -6.20
C ILE A 2 -5.82 -6.57 -5.39
N GLY A 3 -6.46 -5.58 -6.02
CA GLY A 3 -7.56 -4.84 -5.39
C GLY A 3 -8.79 -5.71 -5.28
N ALA A 4 -9.48 -5.66 -4.13
CA ALA A 4 -10.82 -6.21 -4.00
C ALA A 4 -11.81 -5.47 -4.95
N PRO A 5 -12.98 -6.05 -5.24
CA PRO A 5 -14.03 -5.39 -6.02
C PRO A 5 -14.45 -4.04 -5.43
N LEU A 6 -14.42 -3.94 -4.10
CA LEU A 6 -14.75 -2.76 -3.31
C LEU A 6 -13.67 -2.52 -2.25
N TYR A 7 -13.63 -1.32 -1.67
CA TYR A 7 -12.79 -0.94 -0.51
C TYR A 7 -11.27 -0.98 -0.77
N GLY A 8 -10.80 -1.14 -1.99
CA GLY A 8 -9.40 -0.96 -2.35
C GLY A 8 -9.03 0.52 -2.49
N ALA A 9 -7.80 0.90 -2.11
CA ALA A 9 -7.28 2.28 -2.21
C ALA A 9 -7.21 2.84 -3.65
N ARG A 10 -7.80 2.14 -4.60
CA ARG A 10 -8.00 2.57 -5.98
C ARG A 10 -9.33 2.07 -6.50
N SER A 11 -10.30 2.94 -6.52
CA SER A 11 -11.69 2.68 -6.97
C SER A 11 -11.80 2.18 -8.43
N ASN A 12 -10.73 2.29 -9.21
CA ASN A 12 -10.70 1.82 -10.60
C ASN A 12 -10.21 0.37 -10.75
N ALA A 13 -9.91 -0.34 -9.68
CA ALA A 13 -9.64 -1.77 -9.73
C ALA A 13 -11.00 -2.50 -9.84
N THR A 14 -11.26 -3.11 -10.99
CA THR A 14 -12.56 -3.73 -11.32
C THR A 14 -12.51 -5.25 -11.30
N ASN A 15 -11.64 -5.84 -10.46
CA ASN A 15 -11.58 -7.29 -10.36
C ASN A 15 -12.82 -7.81 -9.62
N SER A 16 -13.53 -8.76 -10.21
CA SER A 16 -14.60 -9.48 -9.53
C SER A 16 -14.04 -10.51 -8.53
N VAL A 17 -14.89 -11.09 -7.68
CA VAL A 17 -14.50 -12.21 -6.81
C VAL A 17 -14.09 -13.42 -7.64
N GLU A 18 -14.75 -13.62 -8.78
CA GLU A 18 -14.49 -14.70 -9.74
C GLU A 18 -13.10 -14.54 -10.39
N ASP A 19 -12.73 -13.33 -10.83
CA ASP A 19 -11.40 -13.03 -11.35
C ASP A 19 -10.31 -13.32 -10.31
N ILE A 20 -10.56 -12.94 -9.04
CA ILE A 20 -9.64 -13.21 -7.94
C ILE A 20 -9.53 -14.72 -7.69
N ALA A 21 -10.63 -15.47 -7.75
CA ALA A 21 -10.62 -16.92 -7.57
C ALA A 21 -9.80 -17.65 -8.65
N GLU A 22 -9.91 -17.21 -9.91
CA GLU A 22 -9.09 -17.73 -11.00
C GLU A 22 -7.62 -17.41 -10.79
N LEU A 23 -7.30 -16.17 -10.39
CA LEU A 23 -5.93 -15.76 -10.08
C LEU A 23 -5.34 -16.56 -8.93
N VAL A 24 -6.07 -16.79 -7.84
CA VAL A 24 -5.64 -17.59 -6.69
C VAL A 24 -5.28 -19.01 -7.14
N LYS A 25 -6.16 -19.68 -7.87
CA LYS A 25 -5.90 -21.03 -8.41
C LYS A 25 -4.64 -21.07 -9.26
N TYR A 26 -4.48 -20.07 -10.14
CA TYR A 26 -3.30 -19.99 -11.01
C TYR A 26 -2.01 -19.71 -10.22
N ALA A 27 -2.05 -18.76 -9.28
CA ALA A 27 -0.87 -18.38 -8.49
C ALA A 27 -0.39 -19.56 -7.62
N HIS A 28 -1.30 -20.28 -6.99
CA HIS A 28 -0.98 -21.42 -6.14
C HIS A 28 -0.31 -22.57 -6.88
N LEU A 29 -0.54 -22.76 -8.21
CA LEU A 29 0.22 -23.70 -9.03
C LEU A 29 1.73 -23.41 -9.05
N TYR A 30 2.10 -22.17 -8.79
CA TYR A 30 3.49 -21.69 -8.77
C TYR A 30 4.00 -21.35 -7.37
N ASN A 31 3.30 -21.79 -6.31
CA ASN A 31 3.58 -21.43 -4.91
C ASN A 31 3.63 -19.92 -4.67
N ALA A 32 2.90 -19.14 -5.46
CA ALA A 32 2.78 -17.69 -5.29
C ALA A 32 1.53 -17.36 -4.48
N GLN A 33 1.68 -16.49 -3.48
CA GLN A 33 0.57 -16.04 -2.65
C GLN A 33 -0.19 -14.88 -3.28
N VAL A 34 -1.50 -14.79 -3.01
CA VAL A 34 -2.37 -13.71 -3.46
C VAL A 34 -2.88 -12.91 -2.27
N PHE A 35 -2.49 -11.66 -2.18
CA PHE A 35 -2.93 -10.73 -1.13
C PHE A 35 -3.93 -9.74 -1.69
N VAL A 36 -5.14 -9.73 -1.11
CA VAL A 36 -6.22 -8.85 -1.56
C VAL A 36 -6.26 -7.57 -0.73
N VAL A 37 -6.41 -6.44 -1.41
CA VAL A 37 -6.31 -5.12 -0.81
C VAL A 37 -7.71 -4.58 -0.48
N ILE A 38 -8.00 -4.40 0.83
CA ILE A 38 -9.18 -3.75 1.41
C ILE A 38 -8.66 -2.62 2.32
N ASN A 39 -8.11 -1.58 1.72
CA ASN A 39 -7.34 -0.57 2.45
C ASN A 39 -7.87 0.85 2.26
N THR A 40 -9.17 1.00 2.39
CA THR A 40 -9.85 2.30 2.53
C THR A 40 -10.49 2.40 3.92
N ILE A 41 -10.73 3.63 4.37
CA ILE A 41 -11.61 3.88 5.52
C ILE A 41 -13.03 3.47 5.15
N LEU A 42 -13.74 2.81 6.05
CA LEU A 42 -15.11 2.33 5.87
C LEU A 42 -16.11 3.30 6.53
N TYR A 43 -17.31 3.38 5.99
CA TYR A 43 -18.47 3.97 6.65
C TYR A 43 -19.26 2.89 7.40
N ASP A 44 -20.05 3.26 8.38
CA ASP A 44 -20.82 2.33 9.21
C ASP A 44 -21.70 1.39 8.37
N ASN A 45 -22.32 1.90 7.31
CA ASN A 45 -23.14 1.11 6.40
C ASN A 45 -22.34 0.18 5.46
N GLU A 46 -21.03 0.30 5.44
CA GLU A 46 -20.13 -0.55 4.64
C GLU A 46 -19.54 -1.72 5.45
N LEU A 47 -19.65 -1.70 6.79
CA LEU A 47 -19.03 -2.69 7.65
C LEU A 47 -19.54 -4.10 7.37
N GLU A 48 -20.86 -4.31 7.37
CA GLU A 48 -21.44 -5.64 7.10
C GLU A 48 -21.19 -6.13 5.67
N PRO A 49 -21.37 -5.31 4.60
CA PRO A 49 -20.97 -5.71 3.25
C PRO A 49 -19.48 -6.04 3.13
N CYS A 50 -18.60 -5.32 3.84
CA CYS A 50 -17.16 -5.59 3.86
C CYS A 50 -16.88 -6.96 4.53
N ARG A 51 -17.49 -7.23 5.69
CA ARG A 51 -17.39 -8.52 6.37
C ARG A 51 -17.78 -9.69 5.45
N GLN A 52 -18.92 -9.57 4.77
CA GLN A 52 -19.37 -10.59 3.81
C GLN A 52 -18.40 -10.78 2.64
N LEU A 53 -17.81 -9.69 2.14
CA LEU A 53 -16.79 -9.78 1.11
C LEU A 53 -15.54 -10.52 1.62
N ILE A 54 -15.10 -10.27 2.85
CA ILE A 54 -13.95 -10.95 3.46
C ILE A 54 -14.19 -12.47 3.56
N TRP A 55 -15.37 -12.89 3.96
CA TRP A 55 -15.72 -14.31 3.98
C TRP A 55 -15.65 -14.94 2.59
N LYS A 56 -16.17 -14.28 1.55
CA LYS A 56 -16.08 -14.76 0.16
C LYS A 56 -14.63 -14.87 -0.31
N LEU A 57 -13.78 -13.90 0.05
CA LEU A 57 -12.35 -13.91 -0.29
C LEU A 57 -11.60 -15.05 0.41
N TYR A 58 -11.95 -15.34 1.66
CA TYR A 58 -11.42 -16.49 2.38
C TYR A 58 -11.82 -17.81 1.73
N ASP A 59 -13.11 -17.98 1.39
CA ASP A 59 -13.65 -19.21 0.77
C ASP A 59 -13.00 -19.54 -0.58
N ILE A 60 -12.56 -18.55 -1.33
CA ILE A 60 -11.84 -18.75 -2.60
C ILE A 60 -10.32 -18.94 -2.42
N GLY A 61 -9.81 -18.95 -1.18
CA GLY A 61 -8.42 -19.27 -0.85
C GLY A 61 -7.44 -18.10 -0.93
N VAL A 62 -7.89 -16.87 -0.72
CA VAL A 62 -6.98 -15.70 -0.59
C VAL A 62 -6.07 -15.88 0.62
N ASP A 63 -4.76 -15.66 0.45
CA ASP A 63 -3.76 -15.92 1.49
C ASP A 63 -3.72 -14.87 2.60
N ALA A 64 -3.95 -13.59 2.27
CA ALA A 64 -4.01 -12.50 3.24
C ALA A 64 -4.79 -11.31 2.72
N LEU A 65 -5.26 -10.47 3.65
CA LEU A 65 -5.84 -9.17 3.36
C LEU A 65 -4.88 -8.05 3.77
N ILE A 66 -4.83 -6.99 2.95
CA ILE A 66 -4.14 -5.76 3.31
C ILE A 66 -5.19 -4.72 3.68
N ILE A 67 -5.22 -4.33 4.94
CA ILE A 67 -6.25 -3.47 5.53
C ILE A 67 -5.72 -2.08 5.90
N GLN A 68 -6.63 -1.12 6.00
CA GLN A 68 -6.37 0.20 6.59
C GLN A 68 -7.25 0.46 7.79
N ASP A 69 -8.53 0.17 7.70
CA ASP A 69 -9.49 0.46 8.76
C ASP A 69 -9.41 -0.59 9.87
N MET A 70 -9.22 -0.12 11.10
CA MET A 70 -9.13 -1.01 12.25
C MET A 70 -10.47 -1.63 12.63
N ALA A 71 -11.61 -1.08 12.18
CA ALA A 71 -12.91 -1.70 12.35
C ALA A 71 -12.97 -3.13 11.79
N ILE A 72 -12.16 -3.43 10.76
CA ILE A 72 -12.06 -4.79 10.19
C ILE A 72 -11.58 -5.78 11.26
N MET A 73 -10.69 -5.38 12.17
CA MET A 73 -10.17 -6.27 13.21
C MET A 73 -11.19 -6.57 14.31
N GLU A 74 -12.22 -5.73 14.44
CA GLU A 74 -13.32 -5.91 15.40
C GLU A 74 -14.50 -6.73 14.82
N MET A 75 -14.45 -7.06 13.51
CA MET A 75 -15.48 -7.89 12.87
C MET A 75 -15.28 -9.36 13.20
N GLU A 76 -16.38 -10.14 13.17
CA GLU A 76 -16.30 -11.60 13.15
C GLU A 76 -15.77 -12.06 11.77
N LEU A 77 -14.48 -12.38 11.72
CA LEU A 77 -13.77 -12.75 10.51
C LEU A 77 -13.46 -14.25 10.44
N PRO A 78 -13.29 -14.81 9.23
CA PRO A 78 -12.64 -16.12 9.09
C PRO A 78 -11.17 -16.02 9.54
N PRO A 79 -10.48 -17.16 9.76
CA PRO A 79 -9.07 -17.17 10.16
C PRO A 79 -8.14 -16.79 9.00
N ILE A 80 -8.33 -15.58 8.46
CA ILE A 80 -7.52 -15.00 7.39
C ILE A 80 -6.40 -14.12 7.94
N VAL A 81 -5.23 -14.16 7.32
CA VAL A 81 -4.08 -13.34 7.72
C VAL A 81 -4.33 -11.88 7.37
N LEU A 82 -4.02 -10.97 8.31
CA LEU A 82 -4.17 -9.53 8.12
C LEU A 82 -2.80 -8.85 8.07
N HIS A 83 -2.62 -8.00 7.06
CA HIS A 83 -1.46 -7.13 6.89
C HIS A 83 -1.90 -5.67 6.99
N ALA A 84 -1.12 -4.84 7.69
CA ALA A 84 -1.38 -3.40 7.74
C ALA A 84 -0.86 -2.72 6.46
N SER A 85 -1.74 -2.00 5.77
CA SER A 85 -1.40 -1.21 4.59
C SER A 85 -0.46 -0.05 4.95
N THR A 86 0.34 0.43 4.00
CA THR A 86 1.05 1.71 4.13
C THR A 86 0.08 2.89 4.40
N GLN A 87 -1.19 2.74 4.05
CA GLN A 87 -2.24 3.73 4.35
C GLN A 87 -2.53 3.89 5.85
N THR A 88 -2.10 2.97 6.70
CA THR A 88 -2.19 3.12 8.16
C THR A 88 -1.09 4.01 8.74
N ASN A 89 -0.25 4.65 7.90
CA ASN A 89 0.82 5.56 8.34
C ASN A 89 1.84 4.88 9.27
N ASN A 90 2.48 3.84 8.76
CA ASN A 90 3.38 2.97 9.53
C ASN A 90 4.81 3.54 9.57
N ARG A 91 5.05 4.51 10.44
CA ARG A 91 6.33 5.22 10.60
C ARG A 91 6.91 5.16 12.02
N ASP A 92 6.11 4.71 12.96
CA ASP A 92 6.39 4.79 14.38
C ASP A 92 6.44 3.38 14.97
N ALA A 93 7.49 3.11 15.76
CA ALA A 93 7.74 1.78 16.32
C ALA A 93 6.63 1.36 17.31
N ASP A 94 6.16 2.28 18.16
CA ASP A 94 5.11 1.99 19.16
C ASP A 94 3.79 1.63 18.46
N LYS A 95 3.47 2.35 17.38
CA LYS A 95 2.29 2.03 16.56
C LYS A 95 2.41 0.66 15.89
N ILE A 96 3.56 0.34 15.34
CA ILE A 96 3.79 -0.95 14.68
C ILE A 96 3.71 -2.09 15.69
N LYS A 97 4.29 -1.90 16.87
CA LYS A 97 4.13 -2.84 17.99
C LYS A 97 2.66 -3.01 18.37
N PHE A 98 1.90 -1.91 18.50
CA PHE A 98 0.46 -1.99 18.77
C PHE A 98 -0.29 -2.81 17.70
N LEU A 99 0.01 -2.61 16.42
CA LEU A 99 -0.59 -3.38 15.33
C LEU A 99 -0.24 -4.87 15.40
N ALA A 100 1.00 -5.19 15.75
CA ALA A 100 1.46 -6.57 15.96
C ALA A 100 0.73 -7.24 17.12
N ASP A 101 0.66 -6.55 18.27
CA ASP A 101 -0.04 -7.01 19.48
C ASP A 101 -1.55 -7.21 19.20
N ALA A 102 -2.14 -6.41 18.34
CA ALA A 102 -3.54 -6.54 17.89
C ALA A 102 -3.76 -7.70 16.89
N GLY A 103 -2.70 -8.38 16.40
CA GLY A 103 -2.81 -9.55 15.55
C GLY A 103 -2.42 -9.37 14.08
N ILE A 104 -1.95 -8.19 13.68
CA ILE A 104 -1.39 -7.96 12.35
C ILE A 104 -0.10 -8.79 12.18
N LYS A 105 0.03 -9.51 11.07
CA LYS A 105 1.17 -10.40 10.79
C LYS A 105 2.26 -9.77 9.94
N ARG A 106 1.92 -8.76 9.13
CA ARG A 106 2.87 -8.01 8.32
C ARG A 106 2.47 -6.55 8.25
N VAL A 107 3.45 -5.66 8.29
CA VAL A 107 3.25 -4.22 8.19
C VAL A 107 3.97 -3.67 6.96
N VAL A 108 3.21 -3.04 6.05
CA VAL A 108 3.80 -2.30 4.93
C VAL A 108 4.23 -0.93 5.43
N LEU A 109 5.52 -0.72 5.55
CA LEU A 109 6.09 0.51 6.07
C LEU A 109 5.83 1.72 5.17
N ALA A 110 5.89 2.90 5.75
CA ALA A 110 5.87 4.17 5.03
C ALA A 110 7.14 4.33 4.19
N ARG A 111 7.00 4.88 2.97
CA ARG A 111 8.10 5.02 2.00
C ARG A 111 9.13 6.08 2.37
N GLU A 112 8.75 7.00 3.23
CA GLU A 112 9.57 8.11 3.71
C GLU A 112 10.56 7.73 4.83
N LEU A 113 10.56 6.47 5.29
CA LEU A 113 11.49 5.99 6.31
C LEU A 113 12.90 5.80 5.74
N ASN A 114 13.91 6.14 6.55
CA ASN A 114 15.29 5.80 6.29
C ASN A 114 15.69 4.45 6.95
N LEU A 115 16.86 3.93 6.61
CA LEU A 115 17.33 2.62 7.09
C LEU A 115 17.44 2.55 8.63
N HIS A 116 17.84 3.65 9.29
CA HIS A 116 17.95 3.70 10.76
C HIS A 116 16.57 3.52 11.41
N GLN A 117 15.57 4.25 10.92
CA GLN A 117 14.19 4.16 11.40
C GLN A 117 13.59 2.76 11.17
N ILE A 118 13.89 2.14 10.02
CA ILE A 118 13.44 0.76 9.72
C ILE A 118 14.06 -0.21 10.74
N LYS A 119 15.34 -0.06 11.05
CA LYS A 119 16.04 -0.90 12.02
C LYS A 119 15.46 -0.75 13.42
N GLU A 120 15.23 0.50 13.88
CA GLU A 120 14.56 0.76 15.17
C GLU A 120 13.17 0.10 15.26
N ILE A 121 12.40 0.15 14.17
CA ILE A 121 11.10 -0.52 14.09
C ILE A 121 11.23 -2.05 14.19
N ASN A 122 12.20 -2.62 13.47
CA ASN A 122 12.44 -4.06 13.51
C ASN A 122 12.88 -4.55 14.91
N GLU A 123 13.68 -3.75 15.60
CA GLU A 123 14.12 -4.06 16.97
C GLU A 123 12.98 -3.99 18.01
N ALA A 124 11.92 -3.23 17.71
CA ALA A 124 10.79 -3.02 18.62
C ALA A 124 9.66 -4.07 18.49
N SER A 125 9.64 -4.87 17.42
CA SER A 125 8.55 -5.83 17.14
C SER A 125 8.99 -6.96 16.23
N ASP A 126 8.50 -8.17 16.49
CA ASP A 126 8.73 -9.37 15.66
C ASP A 126 7.79 -9.47 14.46
N VAL A 127 7.00 -8.42 14.14
CA VAL A 127 6.09 -8.43 13.01
C VAL A 127 6.88 -8.39 11.69
N GLU A 128 6.42 -9.11 10.68
CA GLU A 128 7.02 -9.05 9.36
C GLU A 128 6.95 -7.64 8.75
N LEU A 129 8.09 -7.14 8.29
CA LEU A 129 8.18 -5.82 7.68
C LEU A 129 8.26 -5.92 6.15
N GLU A 130 7.40 -5.13 5.47
CA GLU A 130 7.40 -4.99 4.02
C GLU A 130 7.73 -3.56 3.63
N PHE A 131 8.58 -3.37 2.61
CA PHE A 131 8.98 -2.05 2.14
C PHE A 131 8.87 -1.92 0.62
N PHE A 132 8.45 -0.76 0.14
CA PHE A 132 8.49 -0.46 -1.29
C PHE A 132 9.92 -0.26 -1.76
N VAL A 133 10.28 -0.87 -2.89
CA VAL A 133 11.64 -0.78 -3.44
C VAL A 133 11.71 -0.13 -4.81
N THR A 134 10.61 -0.11 -5.56
CA THR A 134 10.56 0.54 -6.87
C THR A 134 9.14 0.97 -7.24
N GLY A 135 9.05 1.98 -8.10
CA GLY A 135 7.82 2.45 -8.73
C GLY A 135 7.37 3.84 -8.32
N ALA A 136 6.12 4.17 -8.61
CA ALA A 136 5.59 5.50 -8.38
C ALA A 136 5.58 5.89 -6.89
N LEU A 137 6.11 7.06 -6.58
CA LEU A 137 6.16 7.60 -5.23
C LEU A 137 5.05 8.62 -4.99
N CYS A 138 4.54 8.68 -3.76
CA CYS A 138 3.61 9.71 -3.31
C CYS A 138 4.37 10.83 -2.60
N VAL A 139 4.04 12.10 -2.90
CA VAL A 139 4.65 13.27 -2.25
C VAL A 139 4.17 13.45 -0.81
N SER A 140 3.01 12.90 -0.48
CA SER A 140 2.42 12.99 0.85
C SER A 140 2.99 11.94 1.79
N PHE A 141 2.96 12.22 3.08
CA PHE A 141 3.11 11.18 4.09
C PHE A 141 2.09 10.07 3.86
N SER A 142 2.52 8.83 4.06
CA SER A 142 1.72 7.64 3.83
C SER A 142 0.42 7.66 4.65
N GLY A 143 -0.73 7.53 3.97
CA GLY A 143 -2.06 7.55 4.60
C GLY A 143 -2.58 8.93 5.03
N ASN A 144 -1.86 10.03 4.82
CA ASN A 144 -2.21 11.37 5.32
C ASN A 144 -2.40 12.41 4.21
N CYS A 145 -2.97 12.03 3.07
CA CYS A 145 -3.22 12.96 1.98
C CYS A 145 -4.67 13.46 1.96
N TYR A 146 -4.84 14.76 2.15
CA TYR A 146 -6.14 15.44 2.10
C TYR A 146 -6.28 16.35 0.87
N MET A 147 -5.31 16.36 -0.04
CA MET A 147 -5.29 17.26 -1.19
C MET A 147 -6.49 17.06 -2.13
N SER A 148 -6.93 15.81 -2.30
CA SER A 148 -8.09 15.51 -3.14
C SER A 148 -9.40 16.01 -2.53
N VAL A 149 -9.54 15.94 -1.21
CA VAL A 149 -10.71 16.46 -0.48
C VAL A 149 -10.71 17.99 -0.49
N ALA A 150 -9.57 18.62 -0.28
CA ALA A 150 -9.44 20.07 -0.28
C ALA A 150 -9.74 20.72 -1.65
N ASN A 151 -9.56 19.99 -2.74
CA ASN A 151 -9.76 20.48 -4.11
C ASN A 151 -11.00 19.88 -4.81
N GLY A 152 -11.86 19.15 -4.08
CA GLY A 152 -13.06 18.53 -4.65
C GLY A 152 -13.69 17.51 -3.70
N GLU A 153 -14.61 16.70 -4.22
CA GLU A 153 -15.35 15.70 -3.45
C GLU A 153 -14.66 14.32 -3.37
N ARG A 154 -13.43 14.20 -3.90
CA ARG A 154 -12.70 12.91 -3.94
C ARG A 154 -11.82 12.76 -2.70
N SER A 155 -11.69 11.53 -2.19
CA SER A 155 -10.81 11.21 -1.06
C SER A 155 -9.76 10.18 -1.45
N ALA A 156 -8.49 10.52 -1.26
CA ALA A 156 -7.39 9.58 -1.46
C ALA A 156 -7.43 8.42 -0.45
N ASN A 157 -7.91 8.67 0.78
CA ASN A 157 -8.06 7.67 1.83
C ASN A 157 -9.26 6.73 1.58
N ARG A 158 -10.11 7.08 0.60
CA ARG A 158 -11.25 6.29 0.14
C ARG A 158 -11.04 5.74 -1.30
N GLY A 159 -9.79 5.66 -1.74
CA GLY A 159 -9.45 5.09 -3.05
C GLY A 159 -9.60 6.02 -4.24
N SER A 160 -10.09 7.25 -4.04
CA SER A 160 -10.42 8.20 -5.12
C SER A 160 -9.42 9.35 -5.21
N CYS A 161 -8.11 9.05 -5.19
CA CYS A 161 -7.06 10.05 -5.37
C CYS A 161 -7.22 10.80 -6.71
N ALA A 162 -7.32 12.13 -6.67
CA ALA A 162 -7.44 12.98 -7.85
C ALA A 162 -6.09 13.28 -8.51
N GLN A 163 -4.97 12.88 -7.89
CA GLN A 163 -3.61 13.13 -8.34
C GLN A 163 -3.27 14.62 -8.56
N ASN A 164 -3.87 15.52 -7.78
CA ASN A 164 -3.63 16.96 -7.87
C ASN A 164 -2.15 17.32 -7.77
N CYS A 165 -1.35 16.55 -6.99
CA CYS A 165 0.11 16.73 -6.93
C CYS A 165 0.85 16.49 -8.27
N ARG A 166 0.17 15.95 -9.29
CA ARG A 166 0.72 15.74 -10.64
C ARG A 166 0.35 16.85 -11.62
N LEU A 167 -0.45 17.82 -11.19
CA LEU A 167 -0.82 18.98 -12.00
C LEU A 167 0.27 20.05 -11.96
N PRO A 168 0.33 20.93 -12.98
CA PRO A 168 1.21 22.08 -12.95
C PRO A 168 0.68 23.17 -12.01
N TYR A 169 1.60 23.84 -11.30
CA TYR A 169 1.32 24.92 -10.35
C TYR A 169 2.20 26.14 -10.64
N ASN A 170 1.76 27.29 -10.15
CA ASN A 170 2.59 28.47 -10.04
C ASN A 170 3.15 28.55 -8.61
N LEU A 171 4.43 28.87 -8.47
CA LEU A 171 5.02 29.25 -7.20
C LEU A 171 4.97 30.77 -7.08
N ILE A 172 4.30 31.24 -6.05
CA ILE A 172 4.11 32.68 -5.77
C ILE A 172 4.77 32.98 -4.43
N ASP A 173 5.52 34.08 -4.34
CA ASP A 173 6.15 34.55 -3.11
C ASP A 173 5.17 35.27 -2.18
N GLY A 174 5.67 35.71 -1.01
CA GLY A 174 4.86 36.43 -0.03
C GLY A 174 4.39 37.84 -0.48
N ASN A 175 4.94 38.38 -1.55
CA ASN A 175 4.57 39.68 -2.14
C ASN A 175 3.56 39.53 -3.27
N GLY A 176 3.24 38.28 -3.70
CA GLY A 176 2.37 38.00 -4.81
C GLY A 176 3.06 37.84 -6.16
N ASP A 177 4.40 37.91 -6.21
CA ASP A 177 5.18 37.73 -7.42
C ASP A 177 5.33 36.27 -7.81
N THR A 178 5.13 35.95 -9.10
CA THR A 178 5.27 34.59 -9.60
C THR A 178 6.73 34.24 -9.83
N LEU A 179 7.30 33.37 -8.98
CA LEU A 179 8.67 32.87 -9.08
C LEU A 179 8.83 31.77 -10.14
N ILE A 180 7.87 30.85 -10.19
CA ILE A 180 7.84 29.75 -11.17
C ILE A 180 6.41 29.63 -11.69
N LYS A 181 6.28 29.50 -13.03
CA LYS A 181 4.97 29.43 -13.69
C LYS A 181 4.75 28.07 -14.33
N ASN A 182 3.54 27.52 -14.18
CA ASN A 182 3.04 26.34 -14.89
C ASN A 182 4.01 25.15 -14.84
N SER A 183 4.48 24.78 -13.66
CA SER A 183 5.47 23.71 -13.44
C SER A 183 4.95 22.62 -12.50
N HIS A 184 5.38 21.38 -12.71
CA HIS A 184 4.99 20.21 -11.89
C HIS A 184 5.75 20.16 -10.56
N LEU A 185 5.55 21.17 -9.72
CA LEU A 185 6.33 21.43 -8.50
C LEU A 185 6.22 20.32 -7.44
N LEU A 186 5.10 19.60 -7.40
CA LEU A 186 4.82 18.54 -6.44
C LEU A 186 4.97 17.13 -7.03
N SER A 187 5.24 17.03 -8.35
CA SER A 187 5.36 15.75 -9.02
C SER A 187 6.78 15.20 -8.89
N ILE A 188 6.97 14.33 -7.90
CA ILE A 188 8.23 13.65 -7.67
C ILE A 188 8.48 12.52 -8.67
N LYS A 189 9.75 12.16 -8.87
CA LYS A 189 10.18 11.04 -9.72
C LYS A 189 9.79 9.69 -9.11
N ASP A 190 9.86 8.65 -9.91
CA ASP A 190 9.71 7.28 -9.42
C ASP A 190 10.80 6.95 -8.38
N PHE A 191 10.42 6.11 -7.44
CA PHE A 191 11.28 5.62 -6.37
C PHE A 191 12.05 4.40 -6.87
N ASP A 192 13.32 4.32 -6.57
CA ASP A 192 14.13 3.14 -6.81
C ASP A 192 15.24 3.05 -5.74
N VAL A 193 15.14 2.04 -4.90
CA VAL A 193 16.12 1.69 -3.87
C VAL A 193 16.63 0.26 -4.06
N SER A 194 16.54 -0.29 -5.26
CA SER A 194 17.00 -1.64 -5.59
C SER A 194 18.46 -1.90 -5.23
N ASN A 195 19.31 -0.87 -5.26
CA ASN A 195 20.71 -0.96 -4.81
C ASN A 195 20.88 -1.02 -3.29
N GLN A 196 19.80 -0.77 -2.51
CA GLN A 196 19.80 -0.83 -1.05
C GLN A 196 19.22 -2.14 -0.50
N ILE A 197 18.86 -3.09 -1.36
CA ILE A 197 18.26 -4.36 -0.94
C ILE A 197 19.07 -5.08 0.15
N PRO A 198 20.42 -5.22 0.06
CA PRO A 198 21.18 -5.81 1.14
C PRO A 198 21.03 -5.09 2.47
N ASN A 199 21.08 -3.77 2.45
CA ASN A 199 20.92 -2.94 3.65
C ASN A 199 19.49 -3.03 4.22
N LEU A 200 18.47 -3.16 3.35
CA LEU A 200 17.08 -3.34 3.77
C LEU A 200 16.88 -4.73 4.42
N VAL A 201 17.52 -5.79 3.89
CA VAL A 201 17.54 -7.12 4.52
C VAL A 201 18.18 -7.05 5.92
N GLU A 202 19.35 -6.41 6.04
CA GLU A 202 20.01 -6.19 7.34
C GLU A 202 19.16 -5.39 8.32
N ALA A 203 18.34 -4.46 7.82
CA ALA A 203 17.42 -3.68 8.63
C ALA A 203 16.13 -4.44 9.01
N GLY A 204 15.97 -5.71 8.58
CA GLY A 204 14.85 -6.57 8.95
C GLY A 204 13.69 -6.61 7.95
N ILE A 205 13.85 -6.06 6.73
CA ILE A 205 12.82 -6.18 5.69
C ILE A 205 12.82 -7.59 5.11
N VAL A 206 11.67 -8.25 5.18
CA VAL A 206 11.46 -9.61 4.67
C VAL A 206 10.60 -9.67 3.40
N SER A 207 9.96 -8.56 3.02
CA SER A 207 9.11 -8.47 1.83
C SER A 207 9.36 -7.17 1.06
N PHE A 208 9.57 -7.29 -0.26
CA PHE A 208 9.91 -6.17 -1.15
C PHE A 208 8.75 -5.89 -2.11
N LYS A 209 8.20 -4.68 -2.02
CA LYS A 209 7.02 -4.30 -2.77
C LYS A 209 7.36 -3.45 -4.00
N ILE A 210 6.80 -3.85 -5.14
CA ILE A 210 6.88 -3.12 -6.41
C ILE A 210 5.58 -2.35 -6.62
N GLU A 211 5.63 -1.03 -6.80
CA GLU A 211 4.47 -0.25 -7.24
C GLU A 211 4.42 -0.25 -8.76
N GLY A 212 3.67 -1.18 -9.33
CA GLY A 212 3.58 -1.40 -10.79
C GLY A 212 2.21 -1.19 -11.40
N ARG A 213 1.19 -0.75 -10.61
CA ARG A 213 -0.20 -0.76 -11.06
C ARG A 213 -0.50 0.08 -12.31
N LEU A 214 0.13 1.22 -12.49
CA LEU A 214 -0.02 2.07 -13.68
C LEU A 214 1.09 1.83 -14.72
N LYS A 215 1.85 0.78 -14.54
CA LYS A 215 2.90 0.33 -15.46
C LYS A 215 2.39 -0.85 -16.29
N ASP A 216 3.02 -1.07 -17.43
CA ASP A 216 2.71 -2.23 -18.28
C ASP A 216 3.27 -3.54 -17.69
N ILE A 217 2.84 -4.65 -18.26
CA ILE A 217 3.25 -6.00 -17.80
C ILE A 217 4.75 -6.23 -17.99
N VAL A 218 5.37 -5.62 -19.00
CA VAL A 218 6.82 -5.77 -19.28
C VAL A 218 7.63 -5.12 -18.18
N TYR A 219 7.22 -3.92 -17.74
CA TYR A 219 7.80 -3.24 -16.59
C TYR A 219 7.76 -4.13 -15.33
N VAL A 220 6.58 -4.69 -15.02
CA VAL A 220 6.43 -5.52 -13.82
C VAL A 220 7.31 -6.75 -13.89
N LYS A 221 7.31 -7.49 -15.02
CA LYS A 221 8.13 -8.70 -15.23
C LYS A 221 9.62 -8.38 -15.10
N ASN A 222 10.09 -7.32 -15.75
CA ASN A 222 11.50 -6.93 -15.70
C ASN A 222 11.93 -6.54 -14.29
N ASN A 223 11.11 -5.77 -13.55
CA ASN A 223 11.42 -5.42 -12.17
C ASN A 223 11.46 -6.66 -11.26
N VAL A 224 10.50 -7.57 -11.38
CA VAL A 224 10.50 -8.82 -10.59
C VAL A 224 11.76 -9.63 -10.88
N SER A 225 12.11 -9.82 -12.16
CA SER A 225 13.32 -10.55 -12.55
C SER A 225 14.59 -9.88 -12.03
N TYR A 226 14.70 -8.56 -12.19
CA TYR A 226 15.87 -7.80 -11.73
C TYR A 226 16.04 -7.86 -10.20
N LEU A 227 14.94 -7.66 -9.45
CA LEU A 227 14.99 -7.70 -7.99
C LEU A 227 15.26 -9.11 -7.47
N ARG A 228 14.77 -10.16 -8.14
CA ARG A 228 15.09 -11.55 -7.81
C ARG A 228 16.60 -11.79 -7.92
N GLN A 229 17.24 -11.36 -9.01
CA GLN A 229 18.69 -11.47 -9.20
C GLN A 229 19.53 -10.70 -8.16
N LYS A 230 18.92 -9.74 -7.47
CA LYS A 230 19.59 -9.00 -6.38
C LYS A 230 19.46 -9.70 -5.02
N LEU A 231 18.49 -10.61 -4.88
CA LEU A 231 18.24 -11.37 -3.66
C LEU A 231 18.95 -12.74 -3.66
N ASP A 232 19.18 -13.30 -4.84
CA ASP A 232 19.91 -14.57 -5.06
C ASP A 232 21.43 -14.32 -5.03
#